data_8e578617618ff3d3c4e68db1412caac0
#
_entry.id   8e578617618ff3d3c4e68db1412caac0
#
_cell.length_a   1.000
_cell.length_b   1.000
_cell.length_c   1.000
_cell.angle_alpha   90.00
_cell.angle_beta   90.00
_cell.angle_gamma   90.00
#
_symmetry.space_group_name_H-M   'P 1'
#
loop_
_entity.id
_entity.type
_entity.pdbx_description
1 polymer ?
#
loop_
_entity_poly.entity_id
_entity_poly.type
_entity_poly.pdbx_seq_one_letter_code
_entity_poly.pdbx_strand_id
1 'polypeptide(L)'
;MASTFAPELIEEASRQTAIEMRATGSHWAFAPNIEIACDARWGRVGETFGEDPYLVSRMGIASIKGLQTNDFTGTDKVLACAKHLVAGGVPNNGTNA
;
A
#
# COMPACT_ATOMS: atom_id res chain seq x y z
N MET A 1 5.94 5.96 -6.02
CA MET A 1 4.53 6.43 -6.13
C MET A 1 4.21 7.58 -5.17
N ALA A 2 4.64 7.52 -3.91
CA ALA A 2 4.30 8.56 -2.94
C ALA A 2 4.78 9.96 -3.33
N SER A 3 5.87 10.07 -4.06
CA SER A 3 6.40 11.36 -4.51
C SER A 3 5.49 12.14 -5.45
N THR A 4 4.44 11.53 -5.96
CA THR A 4 3.42 12.25 -6.75
C THR A 4 2.54 13.14 -5.89
N PHE A 5 2.42 12.85 -4.58
CA PHE A 5 1.47 13.49 -3.67
C PHE A 5 0.02 13.49 -4.19
N ALA A 6 -0.32 12.51 -5.01
CA ALA A 6 -1.62 12.42 -5.68
C ALA A 6 -2.32 11.11 -5.34
N PRO A 7 -3.13 11.05 -4.26
CA PRO A 7 -3.84 9.83 -3.87
C PRO A 7 -4.72 9.24 -4.98
N GLU A 8 -5.31 10.09 -5.81
CA GLU A 8 -6.15 9.64 -6.92
C GLU A 8 -5.38 8.81 -7.95
N LEU A 9 -4.10 9.09 -8.16
CA LEU A 9 -3.25 8.27 -9.04
C LEU A 9 -2.96 6.91 -8.43
N ILE A 10 -2.77 6.86 -7.11
CA ILE A 10 -2.57 5.60 -6.39
C ILE A 10 -3.83 4.74 -6.45
N GLU A 11 -5.00 5.36 -6.27
CA GLU A 11 -6.28 4.65 -6.37
C GLU A 11 -6.45 4.04 -7.76
N GLU A 12 -6.18 4.81 -8.81
CA GLU A 12 -6.28 4.33 -10.19
C GLU A 12 -5.30 3.20 -10.48
N ALA A 13 -4.04 3.35 -10.09
CA ALA A 13 -3.03 2.30 -10.25
C ALA A 13 -3.42 1.03 -9.50
N SER A 14 -3.93 1.15 -8.28
CA SER A 14 -4.39 0.01 -7.49
C SER A 14 -5.62 -0.65 -8.13
N ARG A 15 -6.51 0.14 -8.74
CA ARG A 15 -7.66 -0.38 -9.47
C ARG A 15 -7.22 -1.27 -10.63
N GLN A 16 -6.25 -0.82 -11.41
CA GLN A 16 -5.70 -1.60 -12.52
C GLN A 16 -4.99 -2.86 -12.01
N THR A 17 -4.25 -2.73 -10.93
CA THR A 17 -3.57 -3.88 -10.30
C THR A 17 -4.57 -4.95 -9.89
N ALA A 18 -5.69 -4.58 -9.29
CA ALA A 18 -6.71 -5.53 -8.86
C ALA A 18 -7.34 -6.26 -10.06
N ILE A 19 -7.63 -5.55 -11.13
CA ILE A 19 -8.18 -6.14 -12.36
C ILE A 19 -7.21 -7.20 -12.91
N GLU A 20 -5.94 -6.87 -13.00
CA GLU A 20 -4.91 -7.79 -13.50
C GLU A 20 -4.71 -8.99 -12.57
N MET A 21 -4.73 -8.76 -11.26
CA MET A 21 -4.61 -9.84 -10.27
C MET A 21 -5.76 -10.85 -10.41
N ARG A 22 -6.98 -10.37 -10.53
CA ARG A 22 -8.15 -11.25 -10.69
C ARG A 22 -8.10 -12.00 -12.01
N ALA A 23 -7.62 -11.38 -13.08
CA ALA A 23 -7.44 -12.04 -14.37
C ALA A 23 -6.44 -13.21 -14.29
N THR A 24 -5.49 -13.15 -13.38
CA THR A 24 -4.49 -14.21 -13.15
C THR A 24 -4.87 -15.17 -12.01
N GLY A 25 -6.04 -15.03 -11.43
CA GLY A 25 -6.56 -15.92 -10.39
C GLY A 25 -6.26 -15.54 -8.96
N SER A 26 -5.65 -14.37 -8.72
CA SER A 26 -5.34 -13.88 -7.37
C SER A 26 -6.53 -13.14 -6.77
N HIS A 27 -6.81 -13.37 -5.48
CA HIS A 27 -7.96 -12.79 -4.78
C HIS A 27 -7.57 -11.89 -3.61
N TRP A 28 -6.32 -11.96 -3.16
CA TRP A 28 -5.86 -11.29 -1.96
C TRP A 28 -4.49 -10.65 -2.23
N ALA A 29 -4.44 -9.33 -2.10
CA ALA A 29 -3.21 -8.57 -2.24
C ALA A 29 -2.59 -8.33 -0.87
N PHE A 30 -1.34 -8.71 -0.67
CA PHE A 30 -0.59 -8.39 0.56
C PHE A 30 -0.05 -6.97 0.48
N ALA A 31 -0.96 -6.02 0.37
CA ALA A 31 -0.72 -4.59 0.17
C ALA A 31 -1.93 -3.77 0.64
N PRO A 32 -1.77 -2.50 0.99
CA PRO A 32 -0.56 -1.70 0.91
C PRO A 32 0.35 -1.82 2.14
N ASN A 33 1.62 -1.44 1.97
CA ASN A 33 2.51 -1.21 3.10
C ASN A 33 2.26 0.20 3.63
N ILE A 34 1.71 0.30 4.84
CA ILE A 34 1.38 1.58 5.49
C ILE A 34 2.35 1.94 6.62
N GLU A 35 3.51 1.33 6.64
CA GLU A 35 4.55 1.65 7.60
C GLU A 35 5.15 3.03 7.32
N ILE A 36 5.56 3.71 8.38
CA ILE A 36 6.20 5.02 8.27
C ILE A 36 7.71 4.83 8.25
N ALA A 37 8.36 5.29 7.17
CA ALA A 37 9.79 5.15 6.99
C ALA A 37 10.53 6.17 7.86
N CYS A 38 11.00 5.74 9.03
CA CYS A 38 11.69 6.61 9.98
C CYS A 38 13.21 6.65 9.76
N ASP A 39 13.78 5.71 9.04
CA ASP A 39 15.23 5.64 8.78
C ASP A 39 15.48 5.32 7.31
N ALA A 40 16.16 6.24 6.62
CA ALA A 40 16.47 6.11 5.20
C ALA A 40 17.40 4.92 4.88
N ARG A 41 18.09 4.37 5.88
CA ARG A 41 18.96 3.19 5.71
C ARG A 41 18.17 1.88 5.69
N TRP A 42 16.90 1.90 6.08
CA TRP A 42 16.06 0.70 6.04
C TRP A 42 15.84 0.23 4.61
N GLY A 43 16.16 -1.04 4.34
CA GLY A 43 16.15 -1.58 2.97
C GLY A 43 14.76 -1.63 2.32
N ARG A 44 13.69 -1.53 3.13
CA ARG A 44 12.31 -1.58 2.63
C ARG A 44 11.65 -0.21 2.47
N VAL A 45 12.41 0.87 2.59
CA VAL A 45 11.88 2.24 2.40
C VAL A 45 11.15 2.37 1.07
N GLY A 46 11.66 1.76 0.00
CA GLY A 46 11.04 1.81 -1.33
C GLY A 46 9.64 1.20 -1.41
N GLU A 47 9.25 0.36 -0.44
CA GLU A 47 7.91 -0.24 -0.39
C GLU A 47 6.89 0.67 0.30
N THR A 48 7.33 1.74 0.95
CA THR A 48 6.49 2.61 1.78
C THR A 48 6.02 3.85 1.02
N PHE A 49 5.06 4.57 1.62
CA PHE A 49 4.66 5.89 1.13
C PHE A 49 5.44 7.05 1.79
N GLY A 50 6.53 6.75 2.50
CA GLY A 50 7.43 7.74 3.05
C GLY A 50 7.32 7.89 4.57
N GLU A 51 7.72 9.07 5.07
CA GLU A 51 7.87 9.32 6.50
C GLU A 51 6.73 10.15 7.13
N ASP A 52 5.88 10.76 6.30
CA ASP A 52 4.78 11.61 6.77
C ASP A 52 3.54 10.76 7.07
N PRO A 53 3.07 10.69 8.33
CA PRO A 53 1.89 9.91 8.69
C PRO A 53 0.63 10.32 7.92
N TYR A 54 0.44 11.59 7.66
CA TYR A 54 -0.71 12.07 6.91
C TYR A 54 -0.69 11.54 5.47
N LEU A 55 0.45 11.66 4.80
CA LEU A 55 0.60 11.17 3.43
C LEU A 55 0.43 9.65 3.37
N VAL A 56 1.04 8.92 4.30
CA VAL A 56 0.90 7.46 4.39
C VAL A 56 -0.56 7.06 4.55
N SER A 57 -1.30 7.76 5.42
CA SER A 57 -2.72 7.50 5.63
C SER A 57 -3.54 7.73 4.35
N ARG A 58 -3.33 8.84 3.67
CA ARG A 58 -4.05 9.18 2.45
C ARG A 58 -3.75 8.21 1.32
N MET A 59 -2.48 7.88 1.13
CA MET A 59 -2.06 6.93 0.09
C MET A 59 -2.53 5.51 0.40
N GLY A 60 -2.49 5.10 1.68
CA GLY A 60 -2.99 3.80 2.10
C GLY A 60 -4.49 3.64 1.84
N ILE A 61 -5.28 4.65 2.18
CA ILE A 61 -6.72 4.65 1.90
C ILE A 61 -6.98 4.55 0.39
N ALA A 62 -6.27 5.33 -0.40
CA ALA A 62 -6.40 5.32 -1.86
C ALA A 62 -6.08 3.95 -2.45
N SER A 63 -5.00 3.31 -1.96
CA SER A 63 -4.60 1.98 -2.41
C SER A 63 -5.67 0.95 -2.08
N ILE A 64 -6.19 0.96 -0.86
CA ILE A 64 -7.25 0.03 -0.43
C ILE A 64 -8.52 0.24 -1.26
N LYS A 65 -8.93 1.48 -1.48
CA LYS A 65 -10.11 1.79 -2.30
C LYS A 65 -9.93 1.32 -3.75
N GLY A 66 -8.72 1.45 -4.29
CA GLY A 66 -8.43 0.96 -5.63
C GLY A 66 -8.53 -0.55 -5.72
N LEU A 67 -7.97 -1.28 -4.74
CA LEU A 67 -7.98 -2.74 -4.71
C LEU A 67 -9.37 -3.30 -4.46
N GLN A 68 -10.10 -2.77 -3.48
CA GLN A 68 -11.37 -3.30 -3.02
C GLN A 68 -12.59 -2.60 -3.60
N THR A 69 -12.48 -1.35 -4.00
CA THR A 69 -13.59 -0.44 -4.31
C THR A 69 -14.53 -0.27 -3.10
N ASN A 70 -15.69 0.38 -3.29
CA ASN A 70 -16.70 0.52 -2.24
C ASN A 70 -17.71 -0.64 -2.22
N ASP A 71 -17.69 -1.47 -3.26
CA ASP A 71 -18.57 -2.62 -3.41
C ASP A 71 -17.71 -3.86 -3.70
N PHE A 72 -17.73 -4.81 -2.78
CA PHE A 72 -16.87 -5.99 -2.81
C PHE A 72 -17.46 -7.16 -3.61
N THR A 73 -18.50 -6.93 -4.41
CA THR A 73 -19.24 -7.99 -5.13
C THR A 73 -18.76 -8.14 -6.55
N GLY A 74 -17.78 -7.81 -7.09
CA GLY A 74 -17.35 -7.99 -8.49
C GLY A 74 -16.27 -9.02 -8.64
N THR A 75 -15.92 -9.29 -9.90
CA THR A 75 -14.85 -10.23 -10.27
C THR A 75 -13.54 -9.52 -10.62
N ASP A 76 -13.47 -8.22 -10.43
CA ASP A 76 -12.32 -7.37 -10.75
C ASP A 76 -11.72 -6.70 -9.50
N LYS A 77 -12.01 -7.24 -8.32
CA LYS A 77 -11.59 -6.68 -7.03
C LYS A 77 -10.82 -7.71 -6.24
N VAL A 78 -9.85 -7.26 -5.43
CA VAL A 78 -9.08 -8.13 -4.54
C VAL A 78 -9.15 -7.61 -3.11
N LEU A 79 -9.02 -8.50 -2.15
CA LEU A 79 -8.91 -8.13 -0.75
C LEU A 79 -7.58 -7.45 -0.50
N ALA A 80 -7.59 -6.29 0.12
CA ALA A 80 -6.38 -5.60 0.52
C ALA A 80 -5.93 -6.05 1.92
N CYS A 81 -4.64 -5.89 2.20
CA CYS A 81 -4.07 -6.19 3.50
C CYS A 81 -3.12 -5.07 3.90
N ALA A 82 -3.62 -4.13 4.70
CA ALA A 82 -2.75 -3.08 5.25
C ALA A 82 -1.72 -3.71 6.18
N LYS A 83 -0.44 -3.44 5.94
CA LYS A 83 0.64 -4.10 6.66
C LYS A 83 1.80 -3.14 6.95
N HIS A 84 2.68 -3.42 7.87
CA HIS A 84 2.69 -4.58 8.76
C HIS A 84 2.25 -4.12 10.14
N LEU A 85 1.41 -4.87 10.80
CA LEU A 85 0.92 -4.54 12.13
C LEU A 85 2.00 -4.92 13.17
N VAL A 86 2.58 -3.95 13.92
CA VAL A 86 2.53 -2.49 13.82
C VAL A 86 3.94 -1.95 13.85
N ALA A 87 4.14 -0.78 13.18
CA ALA A 87 5.36 0.02 13.32
C ALA A 87 6.67 -0.63 12.86
N GLY A 88 6.62 -1.47 11.85
CA GLY A 88 7.82 -2.09 11.28
C GLY A 88 8.81 -1.11 10.63
N GLY A 89 8.36 0.11 10.32
CA GLY A 89 9.17 1.14 9.68
C GLY A 89 10.17 1.86 10.60
N VAL A 90 10.39 1.38 11.81
CA VAL A 90 11.30 1.97 12.80
C VAL A 90 12.41 0.97 13.16
N PRO A 91 13.27 0.59 12.20
CA PRO A 91 14.35 -0.35 12.49
C PRO A 91 15.51 0.34 13.22
N ASN A 92 16.27 -0.44 13.98
CA ASN A 92 17.47 0.06 14.62
C ASN A 92 18.63 0.07 13.61
N ASN A 93 19.21 1.24 13.38
CA ASN A 93 20.32 1.43 12.42
C ASN A 93 20.02 0.89 11.01
N GLY A 94 18.75 0.92 10.60
CA GLY A 94 18.34 0.45 9.28
C GLY A 94 18.15 -1.04 9.15
N THR A 95 18.29 -1.80 10.22
CA THR A 95 18.11 -3.25 10.22
C THR A 95 16.90 -3.66 11.07
N ASN A 96 16.12 -4.61 10.56
CA ASN A 96 15.05 -5.24 11.32
C ASN A 96 15.68 -6.29 12.25
N ALA A 97 15.80 -5.96 13.51
CA ALA A 97 16.37 -6.85 14.51
C ALA A 97 15.28 -7.50 15.37
#